data_d42b6eebe8776dbe537e737b6da996be
#
_entry.id   d42b6eebe8776dbe537e737b6da996be
#
_cell.length_a   1.000
_cell.length_b   1.000
_cell.length_c   1.000
_cell.angle_alpha   90.00
_cell.angle_beta   90.00
_cell.angle_gamma   90.00
#
_symmetry.space_group_name_H-M   'P 1'
#
loop_
_entity.id
_entity.type
_entity.pdbx_description
1 polymer ?
#
loop_
_entity_poly.entity_id
_entity_poly.type
_entity_poly.pdbx_seq_one_letter_code
_entity_poly.pdbx_strand_id
1 'polypeptide(L)'
;MQISVIIPTFNEDQNIGQLVEFILIHGQDSVAEVIVVDGNSTDSTVEVAAKARARVLHCATKSRAAQMNLGAGEATGDILYFVHADVKLVDSFVNDIKDALTSGFDAGCYRYQFDSKKSILKINAYFTRFNRIMCRGGDQTLFIKRDVFEELGRFDERFVIMEDYDFIQKIQKRYKFRIIPKSILVSDRKYHSNSWLRVQLANLTIFIMYLSGVPPQKMARYYKKLLDYR
;
A
#
# COMPACT_ATOMS: atom_id res chain seq x y z
N MET A 1 -17.52 5.99 12.29
CA MET A 1 -16.48 5.29 11.50
C MET A 1 -15.12 5.87 11.84
N GLN A 2 -14.28 5.07 12.43
CA GLN A 2 -12.91 5.40 12.83
C GLN A 2 -11.92 4.67 11.91
N ILE A 3 -10.90 5.36 11.47
CA ILE A 3 -9.87 4.82 10.56
C ILE A 3 -8.60 4.54 11.35
N SER A 4 -8.09 3.31 11.30
CA SER A 4 -6.71 3.01 11.67
C SER A 4 -5.85 3.00 10.43
N VAL A 5 -4.84 3.87 10.37
CA VAL A 5 -3.89 3.92 9.27
C VAL A 5 -2.70 3.03 9.60
N ILE A 6 -2.37 2.09 8.70
CA ILE A 6 -1.33 1.08 8.90
C ILE A 6 -0.25 1.30 7.83
N ILE A 7 0.98 1.51 8.29
CA ILE A 7 2.11 1.87 7.42
C ILE A 7 3.24 0.84 7.60
N PRO A 8 3.39 -0.14 6.71
CA PRO A 8 4.55 -1.03 6.71
C PRO A 8 5.81 -0.25 6.31
N THR A 9 6.88 -0.34 7.09
CA THR A 9 8.12 0.41 6.88
C THR A 9 9.36 -0.46 6.89
N PHE A 10 10.36 -0.05 6.12
CA PHE A 10 11.71 -0.55 6.18
C PHE A 10 12.67 0.49 5.58
N ASN A 11 13.48 1.15 6.42
CA ASN A 11 14.42 2.21 6.04
C ASN A 11 13.73 3.36 5.28
N GLU A 12 12.81 4.05 5.96
CA GLU A 12 11.99 5.15 5.43
C GLU A 12 12.06 6.42 6.31
N ASP A 13 13.18 6.66 7.00
CA ASP A 13 13.39 7.80 7.91
C ASP A 13 13.12 9.16 7.25
N GLN A 14 13.37 9.28 5.94
CA GLN A 14 13.15 10.51 5.17
C GLN A 14 11.68 10.81 4.87
N ASN A 15 10.81 9.80 4.90
CA ASN A 15 9.42 9.93 4.47
C ASN A 15 8.43 9.81 5.61
N ILE A 16 8.69 8.90 6.56
CA ILE A 16 7.70 8.45 7.53
C ILE A 16 7.19 9.57 8.44
N GLY A 17 8.05 10.49 8.88
CA GLY A 17 7.66 11.59 9.76
C GLY A 17 6.63 12.51 9.11
N GLN A 18 6.90 12.97 7.90
CA GLN A 18 6.00 13.84 7.15
C GLN A 18 4.67 13.16 6.83
N LEU A 19 4.68 11.87 6.51
CA LEU A 19 3.46 11.12 6.22
C LEU A 19 2.59 10.99 7.48
N VAL A 20 3.17 10.65 8.62
CA VAL A 20 2.44 10.53 9.90
C VAL A 20 1.84 11.88 10.30
N GLU A 21 2.62 12.94 10.26
CA GLU A 21 2.15 14.30 10.57
C GLU A 21 1.01 14.72 9.64
N PHE A 22 1.13 14.47 8.34
CA PHE A 22 0.07 14.75 7.37
C PHE A 22 -1.23 14.00 7.71
N ILE A 23 -1.13 12.71 8.02
CA ILE A 23 -2.30 11.89 8.37
C ILE A 23 -2.98 12.41 9.62
N LEU A 24 -2.24 12.77 10.67
CA LEU A 24 -2.80 13.29 11.91
C LEU A 24 -3.46 14.65 11.73
N ILE A 25 -2.85 15.56 10.94
CA ILE A 25 -3.40 16.89 10.65
C ILE A 25 -4.72 16.78 9.87
N HIS A 26 -4.76 15.98 8.81
CA HIS A 26 -5.94 15.88 7.93
C HIS A 26 -6.95 14.81 8.40
N GLY A 27 -6.51 13.88 9.25
CA GLY A 27 -7.35 12.82 9.82
C GLY A 27 -8.25 13.29 10.94
N GLN A 28 -7.76 14.23 11.76
CA GLN A 28 -8.45 14.77 12.93
C GLN A 28 -9.13 13.67 13.77
N ASP A 29 -10.35 13.90 14.20
CA ASP A 29 -11.13 12.95 15.02
C ASP A 29 -11.57 11.67 14.28
N SER A 30 -11.32 11.59 12.98
CA SER A 30 -11.71 10.44 12.15
C SER A 30 -10.64 9.37 12.05
N VAL A 31 -9.39 9.72 12.36
CA VAL A 31 -8.28 8.77 12.45
C VAL A 31 -8.06 8.41 13.91
N ALA A 32 -8.39 7.18 14.27
CA ALA A 32 -8.22 6.67 15.63
C ALA A 32 -6.73 6.58 15.99
N GLU A 33 -5.91 6.17 15.06
CA GLU A 33 -4.48 5.94 15.26
C GLU A 33 -3.71 5.83 13.94
N VAL A 34 -2.41 6.08 14.00
CA VAL A 34 -1.44 5.76 12.94
C VAL A 34 -0.49 4.71 13.49
N ILE A 35 -0.52 3.51 12.90
CA ILE A 35 0.32 2.37 13.28
C ILE A 35 1.42 2.22 12.23
N VAL A 36 2.65 2.48 12.64
CA VAL A 36 3.84 2.21 11.83
C VAL A 36 4.37 0.85 12.23
N VAL A 37 4.45 -0.07 11.25
CA VAL A 37 4.95 -1.42 11.50
C VAL A 37 6.32 -1.57 10.88
N ASP A 38 7.35 -1.59 11.73
CA ASP A 38 8.75 -1.64 11.30
C ASP A 38 9.23 -3.06 11.01
N GLY A 39 9.82 -3.25 9.84
CA GLY A 39 10.40 -4.51 9.38
C GLY A 39 11.90 -4.64 9.64
N ASN A 40 12.38 -4.26 10.84
CA ASN A 40 13.78 -4.22 11.25
C ASN A 40 14.62 -3.19 10.47
N SER A 41 14.19 -1.94 10.47
CA SER A 41 14.95 -0.80 9.93
C SER A 41 16.29 -0.65 10.65
N THR A 42 17.29 -0.16 9.91
CA THR A 42 18.64 0.09 10.40
C THR A 42 19.00 1.58 10.42
N ASP A 43 18.06 2.42 9.94
CA ASP A 43 18.12 3.88 9.99
C ASP A 43 17.26 4.44 11.14
N SER A 44 16.98 5.73 11.14
CA SER A 44 16.20 6.40 12.19
C SER A 44 14.67 6.29 11.98
N THR A 45 14.17 5.33 11.16
CA THR A 45 12.73 5.20 10.85
C THR A 45 11.85 5.13 12.11
N VAL A 46 12.24 4.29 13.07
CA VAL A 46 11.48 4.06 14.32
C VAL A 46 11.41 5.32 15.16
N GLU A 47 12.54 5.99 15.37
CA GLU A 47 12.64 7.22 16.15
C GLU A 47 11.84 8.35 15.51
N VAL A 48 11.93 8.50 14.18
CA VAL A 48 11.21 9.53 13.43
C VAL A 48 9.69 9.27 13.49
N ALA A 49 9.25 8.04 13.33
CA ALA A 49 7.84 7.66 13.42
C ALA A 49 7.26 7.93 14.83
N ALA A 50 7.99 7.52 15.86
CA ALA A 50 7.59 7.75 17.26
C ALA A 50 7.52 9.25 17.60
N LYS A 51 8.50 10.05 17.16
CA LYS A 51 8.52 11.49 17.32
C LYS A 51 7.33 12.17 16.63
N ALA A 52 6.90 11.65 15.48
CA ALA A 52 5.70 12.10 14.78
C ALA A 52 4.39 11.62 15.43
N ARG A 53 4.44 10.93 16.57
CA ARG A 53 3.30 10.41 17.35
C ARG A 53 2.59 9.20 16.71
N ALA A 54 3.27 8.43 15.87
CA ALA A 54 2.78 7.12 15.48
C ALA A 54 2.95 6.09 16.59
N ARG A 55 2.03 5.13 16.66
CA ARG A 55 2.22 3.90 17.43
C ARG A 55 3.13 2.97 16.62
N VAL A 56 4.33 2.70 17.10
CA VAL A 56 5.31 1.87 16.41
C VAL A 56 5.23 0.42 16.89
N LEU A 57 5.13 -0.52 15.96
CA LEU A 57 5.20 -1.96 16.19
C LEU A 57 6.40 -2.55 15.46
N HIS A 58 7.05 -3.54 16.06
CA HIS A 58 8.16 -4.26 15.46
C HIS A 58 7.67 -5.60 14.89
N CYS A 59 7.89 -5.83 13.60
CA CYS A 59 7.59 -7.08 12.94
C CYS A 59 8.89 -7.88 12.70
N ALA A 60 8.99 -9.05 13.34
CA ALA A 60 10.16 -9.91 13.19
C ALA A 60 10.32 -10.44 11.75
N THR A 61 9.20 -10.59 11.03
CA THR A 61 9.18 -11.07 9.64
C THR A 61 9.29 -9.88 8.68
N LYS A 62 10.35 -9.85 7.88
CA LYS A 62 10.55 -8.84 6.84
C LYS A 62 9.66 -9.10 5.62
N SER A 63 8.38 -8.86 5.78
CA SER A 63 7.36 -9.06 4.75
C SER A 63 6.26 -8.02 4.91
N ARG A 64 5.88 -7.33 3.84
CA ARG A 64 4.79 -6.34 3.86
C ARG A 64 3.47 -6.96 4.30
N ALA A 65 3.16 -8.17 3.84
CA ALA A 65 1.95 -8.88 4.27
C ALA A 65 1.93 -9.11 5.79
N ALA A 66 3.04 -9.59 6.38
CA ALA A 66 3.14 -9.80 7.82
C ALA A 66 3.06 -8.47 8.60
N GLN A 67 3.73 -7.43 8.12
CA GLN A 67 3.66 -6.09 8.74
C GLN A 67 2.22 -5.54 8.70
N MET A 68 1.55 -5.61 7.56
CA MET A 68 0.16 -5.14 7.42
C MET A 68 -0.80 -5.95 8.28
N ASN A 69 -0.64 -7.27 8.35
CA ASN A 69 -1.44 -8.15 9.21
C ASN A 69 -1.23 -7.85 10.70
N LEU A 70 0.03 -7.66 11.12
CA LEU A 70 0.34 -7.28 12.50
C LEU A 70 -0.33 -5.94 12.87
N GLY A 71 -0.19 -4.93 12.02
CA GLY A 71 -0.83 -3.64 12.23
C GLY A 71 -2.36 -3.73 12.26
N ALA A 72 -2.95 -4.54 11.39
CA ALA A 72 -4.40 -4.75 11.36
C ALA A 72 -4.92 -5.45 12.61
N GLY A 73 -4.15 -6.42 13.14
CA GLY A 73 -4.51 -7.13 14.39
C GLY A 73 -4.50 -6.22 15.62
N GLU A 74 -3.65 -5.22 15.64
CA GLU A 74 -3.49 -4.25 16.72
C GLU A 74 -4.35 -2.99 16.56
N ALA A 75 -4.95 -2.81 15.39
CA ALA A 75 -5.76 -1.64 15.07
C ALA A 75 -7.10 -1.63 15.83
N THR A 76 -7.65 -0.46 16.13
CA THR A 76 -8.91 -0.28 16.88
C THR A 76 -10.06 0.28 16.02
N GLY A 77 -9.75 0.94 14.90
CA GLY A 77 -10.74 1.57 14.01
C GLY A 77 -11.60 0.56 13.26
N ASP A 78 -12.78 0.98 12.80
CA ASP A 78 -13.70 0.18 12.00
C ASP A 78 -13.19 -0.05 10.57
N ILE A 79 -12.33 0.85 10.12
CA ILE A 79 -11.76 0.89 8.78
C ILE A 79 -10.24 0.77 8.89
N LEU A 80 -9.68 -0.15 8.14
CA LEU A 80 -8.23 -0.29 7.98
C LEU A 80 -7.81 0.44 6.71
N TYR A 81 -6.80 1.31 6.82
CA TYR A 81 -6.24 2.02 5.69
C TYR A 81 -4.74 1.73 5.58
N PHE A 82 -4.37 0.90 4.62
CA PHE A 82 -2.98 0.51 4.35
C PHE A 82 -2.33 1.53 3.41
N VAL A 83 -1.23 2.11 3.86
CA VAL A 83 -0.50 3.17 3.15
C VAL A 83 0.99 2.86 3.15
N HIS A 84 1.65 2.93 2.00
CA HIS A 84 3.11 2.78 1.93
C HIS A 84 3.80 4.05 2.41
N ALA A 85 4.98 3.92 3.01
CA ALA A 85 5.69 5.03 3.66
C ALA A 85 6.16 6.14 2.69
N ASP A 86 6.28 5.84 1.40
CA ASP A 86 6.72 6.75 0.35
C ASP A 86 5.58 7.35 -0.50
N VAL A 87 4.35 7.30 0.03
CA VAL A 87 3.15 7.87 -0.60
C VAL A 87 2.84 9.25 -0.02
N LYS A 88 2.46 10.21 -0.89
CA LYS A 88 1.86 11.48 -0.46
C LYS A 88 0.35 11.42 -0.69
N LEU A 89 -0.40 11.46 0.37
CA LEU A 89 -1.87 11.40 0.34
C LEU A 89 -2.49 12.73 -0.11
N VAL A 90 -3.78 12.69 -0.42
CA VAL A 90 -4.62 13.88 -0.62
C VAL A 90 -5.22 14.31 0.72
N ASP A 91 -5.38 15.60 0.94
CA ASP A 91 -5.94 16.19 2.16
C ASP A 91 -7.38 15.70 2.48
N SER A 92 -8.13 15.38 1.44
CA SER A 92 -9.52 14.90 1.54
C SER A 92 -9.66 13.39 1.82
N PHE A 93 -8.57 12.66 2.13
CA PHE A 93 -8.58 11.19 2.19
C PHE A 93 -9.66 10.62 3.12
N VAL A 94 -9.91 11.26 4.26
CA VAL A 94 -10.95 10.83 5.21
C VAL A 94 -12.33 10.90 4.57
N ASN A 95 -12.66 12.06 3.98
CA ASN A 95 -13.97 12.28 3.36
C ASN A 95 -14.16 11.33 2.17
N ASP A 96 -13.14 11.17 1.35
CA ASP A 96 -13.19 10.28 0.18
C ASP A 96 -13.45 8.82 0.57
N ILE A 97 -12.82 8.35 1.65
CA ILE A 97 -13.03 6.99 2.18
C ILE A 97 -14.46 6.88 2.75
N LYS A 98 -14.90 7.84 3.58
CA LYS A 98 -16.25 7.85 4.14
C LYS A 98 -17.32 7.86 3.06
N ASP A 99 -17.16 8.69 2.04
CA ASP A 99 -18.09 8.79 0.91
C ASP A 99 -18.15 7.49 0.12
N ALA A 100 -17.04 6.82 -0.10
CA ALA A 100 -17.03 5.52 -0.75
C ALA A 100 -17.80 4.47 0.05
N LEU A 101 -17.55 4.38 1.37
CA LEU A 101 -18.20 3.41 2.25
C LEU A 101 -19.70 3.68 2.43
N THR A 102 -20.11 4.95 2.59
CA THR A 102 -21.51 5.33 2.67
C THR A 102 -22.26 5.13 1.35
N SER A 103 -21.56 5.19 0.21
CA SER A 103 -22.08 4.83 -1.11
C SER A 103 -22.20 3.31 -1.33
N GLY A 104 -21.97 2.50 -0.31
CA GLY A 104 -22.17 1.06 -0.33
C GLY A 104 -21.00 0.25 -0.92
N PHE A 105 -19.79 0.83 -0.97
CA PHE A 105 -18.57 0.08 -1.23
C PHE A 105 -17.99 -0.48 0.07
N ASP A 106 -17.22 -1.55 -0.02
CA ASP A 106 -16.66 -2.24 1.14
C ASP A 106 -15.15 -2.03 1.28
N ALA A 107 -14.50 -1.76 0.16
CA ALA A 107 -13.09 -1.47 0.04
C ALA A 107 -12.80 -0.58 -1.17
N GLY A 108 -11.58 -0.05 -1.23
CA GLY A 108 -11.14 0.69 -2.42
C GLY A 108 -9.71 1.18 -2.32
N CYS A 109 -9.30 1.85 -3.38
CA CYS A 109 -7.98 2.45 -3.50
C CYS A 109 -8.06 3.79 -4.23
N TYR A 110 -6.95 4.52 -4.20
CA TYR A 110 -6.76 5.70 -5.03
C TYR A 110 -6.19 5.34 -6.41
N ARG A 111 -6.31 6.25 -7.36
CA ARG A 111 -5.38 6.32 -8.48
C ARG A 111 -4.06 6.85 -7.97
N TYR A 112 -2.97 6.66 -8.73
CA TYR A 112 -1.72 7.31 -8.41
C TYR A 112 -1.15 8.11 -9.58
N GLN A 113 -0.26 9.03 -9.25
CA GLN A 113 0.69 9.66 -10.15
C GLN A 113 2.07 9.53 -9.53
N PHE A 114 3.11 9.46 -10.37
CA PHE A 114 4.48 9.50 -9.87
C PHE A 114 4.89 10.94 -9.54
N ASP A 115 5.56 11.12 -8.41
CA ASP A 115 6.25 12.36 -8.05
C ASP A 115 7.51 12.48 -8.92
N SER A 116 7.30 12.75 -10.21
CA SER A 116 8.36 12.70 -11.22
C SER A 116 8.10 13.61 -12.40
N LYS A 117 9.18 14.18 -12.94
CA LYS A 117 9.15 14.95 -14.20
C LYS A 117 9.15 14.08 -15.46
N LYS A 118 9.33 12.74 -15.34
CA LYS A 118 9.39 11.80 -16.46
C LYS A 118 8.01 11.58 -17.06
N SER A 119 7.72 12.18 -18.19
CA SER A 119 6.40 12.12 -18.86
C SER A 119 5.91 10.71 -19.18
N ILE A 120 6.83 9.76 -19.44
CA ILE A 120 6.48 8.38 -19.74
C ILE A 120 5.75 7.68 -18.59
N LEU A 121 5.98 8.10 -17.34
CA LEU A 121 5.32 7.54 -16.15
C LEU A 121 3.83 7.89 -16.08
N LYS A 122 3.37 8.89 -16.85
CA LYS A 122 1.95 9.22 -17.01
C LYS A 122 1.16 8.06 -17.64
N ILE A 123 1.83 7.21 -18.44
CA ILE A 123 1.21 6.01 -19.02
C ILE A 123 0.77 5.06 -17.92
N ASN A 124 1.64 4.75 -16.95
CA ASN A 124 1.29 3.90 -15.81
C ASN A 124 0.15 4.50 -14.98
N ALA A 125 0.25 5.79 -14.65
CA ALA A 125 -0.77 6.52 -13.90
C ALA A 125 -2.14 6.45 -14.59
N TYR A 126 -2.18 6.58 -15.93
CA TYR A 126 -3.42 6.50 -16.70
C TYR A 126 -4.16 5.19 -16.48
N PHE A 127 -3.47 4.05 -16.44
CA PHE A 127 -4.08 2.73 -16.30
C PHE A 127 -4.66 2.47 -14.91
N THR A 128 -4.27 3.22 -13.87
CA THR A 128 -4.79 3.04 -12.50
C THR A 128 -6.29 3.31 -12.36
N ARG A 129 -6.90 3.97 -13.35
CA ARG A 129 -8.34 4.25 -13.41
C ARG A 129 -9.21 3.03 -13.74
N PHE A 130 -8.62 1.99 -14.33
CA PHE A 130 -9.37 0.82 -14.76
C PHE A 130 -9.46 -0.20 -13.64
N ASN A 131 -10.68 -0.73 -13.41
CA ASN A 131 -10.89 -1.77 -12.40
C ASN A 131 -10.52 -3.15 -12.96
N ARG A 132 -9.24 -3.33 -13.25
CA ARG A 132 -8.65 -4.59 -13.70
C ARG A 132 -7.49 -4.96 -12.78
N ILE A 133 -7.35 -6.24 -12.45
CA ILE A 133 -6.31 -6.68 -11.51
C ILE A 133 -4.90 -6.27 -11.96
N MET A 134 -4.60 -6.35 -13.24
CA MET A 134 -3.31 -5.93 -13.80
C MET A 134 -2.99 -4.43 -13.62
N CYS A 135 -4.00 -3.60 -13.30
CA CYS A 135 -3.87 -2.18 -13.05
C CYS A 135 -3.83 -1.85 -11.54
N ARG A 136 -3.77 -2.88 -10.69
CA ARG A 136 -3.71 -2.74 -9.23
C ARG A 136 -2.29 -2.90 -8.74
N GLY A 137 -2.03 -2.53 -7.49
CA GLY A 137 -0.76 -2.67 -6.81
C GLY A 137 -0.75 -1.90 -5.50
N GLY A 138 0.17 -2.24 -4.59
CA GLY A 138 0.26 -1.64 -3.26
C GLY A 138 0.47 -0.13 -3.27
N ASP A 139 1.12 0.41 -4.30
CA ASP A 139 1.33 1.85 -4.45
C ASP A 139 0.02 2.67 -4.49
N GLN A 140 -1.15 2.03 -4.72
CA GLN A 140 -2.45 2.70 -4.78
C GLN A 140 -3.12 2.91 -3.42
N THR A 141 -2.52 2.43 -2.32
CA THR A 141 -3.14 2.29 -1.00
C THR A 141 -4.32 1.32 -1.02
N LEU A 142 -4.85 0.97 0.15
CA LEU A 142 -6.04 0.13 0.26
C LEU A 142 -6.80 0.52 1.52
N PHE A 143 -8.04 0.99 1.39
CA PHE A 143 -8.95 1.07 2.52
C PHE A 143 -9.97 -0.07 2.45
N ILE A 144 -10.35 -0.60 3.60
CA ILE A 144 -11.27 -1.72 3.70
C ILE A 144 -11.97 -1.73 5.06
N LYS A 145 -13.21 -2.15 5.12
CA LYS A 145 -13.90 -2.44 6.37
C LYS A 145 -13.18 -3.56 7.11
N ARG A 146 -13.00 -3.43 8.41
CA ARG A 146 -12.28 -4.41 9.24
C ARG A 146 -12.91 -5.79 9.16
N ASP A 147 -14.23 -5.88 9.30
CA ASP A 147 -14.98 -7.14 9.22
C ASP A 147 -14.75 -7.87 7.90
N VAL A 148 -14.75 -7.14 6.78
CA VAL A 148 -14.45 -7.67 5.45
C VAL A 148 -13.00 -8.16 5.35
N PHE A 149 -12.05 -7.41 5.94
CA PHE A 149 -10.63 -7.81 5.96
C PHE A 149 -10.44 -9.14 6.71
N GLU A 150 -11.06 -9.28 7.89
CA GLU A 150 -11.01 -10.50 8.69
C GLU A 150 -11.71 -11.66 8.00
N GLU A 151 -12.90 -11.46 7.43
CA GLU A 151 -13.67 -12.51 6.73
C GLU A 151 -12.92 -13.07 5.52
N LEU A 152 -12.14 -12.22 4.81
CA LEU A 152 -11.33 -12.63 3.67
C LEU A 152 -10.02 -13.34 4.06
N GLY A 153 -9.73 -13.46 5.36
CA GLY A 153 -8.58 -14.17 5.90
C GLY A 153 -7.28 -13.39 5.84
N ARG A 154 -7.37 -12.03 5.81
CA ARG A 154 -6.22 -11.13 5.83
C ARG A 154 -5.29 -11.30 4.60
N PHE A 155 -4.14 -10.63 4.59
CA PHE A 155 -3.10 -10.88 3.58
C PHE A 155 -2.48 -12.27 3.79
N ASP A 156 -2.24 -12.97 2.69
CA ASP A 156 -1.52 -14.24 2.74
C ASP A 156 -0.01 -13.98 2.86
N GLU A 157 0.56 -14.25 4.03
CA GLU A 157 1.96 -13.99 4.35
C GLU A 157 2.96 -14.84 3.56
N ARG A 158 2.48 -15.88 2.86
CA ARG A 158 3.31 -16.63 1.90
C ARG A 158 3.73 -15.75 0.72
N PHE A 159 2.94 -14.71 0.42
CA PHE A 159 3.25 -13.74 -0.63
C PHE A 159 4.23 -12.68 -0.11
N VAL A 160 5.51 -12.86 -0.44
CA VAL A 160 6.58 -11.88 -0.22
C VAL A 160 6.65 -10.83 -1.34
N ILE A 161 5.84 -11.00 -2.37
CA ILE A 161 5.54 -10.11 -3.49
C ILE A 161 4.16 -10.49 -4.02
N MET A 162 3.44 -9.56 -4.62
CA MET A 162 2.06 -9.72 -5.16
C MET A 162 0.99 -9.94 -4.06
N GLU A 163 1.28 -9.68 -2.80
CA GLU A 163 0.33 -9.75 -1.67
C GLU A 163 -0.91 -8.90 -1.92
N ASP A 164 -0.72 -7.69 -2.44
CA ASP A 164 -1.81 -6.76 -2.77
C ASP A 164 -2.70 -7.29 -3.90
N TYR A 165 -2.09 -7.89 -4.93
CA TYR A 165 -2.83 -8.46 -6.05
C TYR A 165 -3.71 -9.63 -5.60
N ASP A 166 -3.16 -10.55 -4.79
CA ASP A 166 -3.89 -11.68 -4.25
C ASP A 166 -5.08 -11.20 -3.42
N PHE A 167 -4.84 -10.26 -2.53
CA PHE A 167 -5.87 -9.77 -1.62
C PHE A 167 -6.96 -8.96 -2.34
N ILE A 168 -6.58 -8.03 -3.23
CA ILE A 168 -7.54 -7.25 -4.01
C ILE A 168 -8.40 -8.17 -4.90
N GLN A 169 -7.81 -9.23 -5.46
CA GLN A 169 -8.57 -10.22 -6.22
C GLN A 169 -9.62 -10.95 -5.35
N LYS A 170 -9.30 -11.27 -4.09
CA LYS A 170 -10.26 -11.83 -3.13
C LYS A 170 -11.39 -10.86 -2.84
N ILE A 171 -11.07 -9.58 -2.61
CA ILE A 171 -12.07 -8.53 -2.40
C ILE A 171 -13.02 -8.43 -3.61
N GLN A 172 -12.48 -8.26 -4.82
CA GLN A 172 -13.27 -8.03 -6.03
C GLN A 172 -14.21 -9.20 -6.41
N LYS A 173 -13.93 -10.42 -5.94
CA LYS A 173 -14.79 -11.59 -6.15
C LYS A 173 -16.06 -11.57 -5.30
N ARG A 174 -16.05 -10.90 -4.14
CA ARG A 174 -17.11 -11.02 -3.13
C ARG A 174 -17.69 -9.69 -2.67
N TYR A 175 -16.94 -8.58 -2.85
CA TYR A 175 -17.25 -7.27 -2.29
C TYR A 175 -17.14 -6.17 -3.33
N LYS A 176 -17.80 -5.04 -3.06
CA LYS A 176 -17.75 -3.86 -3.93
C LYS A 176 -16.48 -3.05 -3.69
N PHE A 177 -15.67 -2.89 -4.75
CA PHE A 177 -14.39 -2.20 -4.71
C PHE A 177 -14.44 -0.86 -5.45
N ARG A 178 -14.09 0.23 -4.76
CA ARG A 178 -14.06 1.60 -5.30
C ARG A 178 -12.67 1.99 -5.76
N ILE A 179 -12.57 2.61 -6.92
CA ILE A 179 -11.40 3.39 -7.33
C ILE A 179 -11.77 4.86 -7.15
N ILE A 180 -11.19 5.53 -6.17
CA ILE A 180 -11.38 6.95 -5.95
C ILE A 180 -10.73 7.72 -7.11
N PRO A 181 -11.46 8.63 -7.81
CA PRO A 181 -10.96 9.30 -9.01
C PRO A 181 -10.00 10.46 -8.72
N LYS A 182 -9.36 10.46 -7.56
CA LYS A 182 -8.26 11.36 -7.19
C LYS A 182 -6.94 10.59 -7.19
N SER A 183 -5.84 11.29 -7.42
CA SER A 183 -4.51 10.67 -7.48
C SER A 183 -3.67 11.05 -6.28
N ILE A 184 -3.13 10.06 -5.61
CA ILE A 184 -2.04 10.20 -4.65
C ILE A 184 -0.71 10.27 -5.39
N LEU A 185 0.35 10.80 -4.77
CA LEU A 185 1.68 10.80 -5.35
C LEU A 185 2.49 9.63 -4.78
N VAL A 186 3.16 8.91 -5.67
CA VAL A 186 4.01 7.77 -5.32
C VAL A 186 5.45 7.99 -5.80
N SER A 187 6.39 7.40 -5.10
CA SER A 187 7.81 7.53 -5.40
C SER A 187 8.18 6.92 -6.76
N ASP A 188 9.06 7.60 -7.49
CA ASP A 188 9.64 7.09 -8.73
C ASP A 188 11.03 6.46 -8.52
N ARG A 189 11.46 6.19 -7.27
CA ARG A 189 12.78 5.63 -6.92
C ARG A 189 13.19 4.46 -7.79
N LYS A 190 12.26 3.55 -8.09
CA LYS A 190 12.46 2.39 -8.95
C LYS A 190 12.99 2.76 -10.35
N TYR A 191 12.60 3.94 -10.85
CA TYR A 191 12.98 4.44 -12.17
C TYR A 191 14.24 5.32 -12.16
N HIS A 192 14.90 5.47 -11.02
CA HIS A 192 16.21 6.15 -10.95
C HIS A 192 17.33 5.20 -11.41
N SER A 193 17.26 3.94 -11.05
CA SER A 193 18.26 2.92 -11.40
C SER A 193 17.85 2.00 -12.57
N ASN A 194 16.56 2.04 -12.97
CA ASN A 194 16.04 1.17 -14.02
C ASN A 194 15.32 1.98 -15.11
N SER A 195 15.50 1.59 -16.36
CA SER A 195 14.71 2.16 -17.47
C SER A 195 13.24 1.80 -17.33
N TRP A 196 12.36 2.65 -17.86
CA TRP A 196 10.91 2.39 -17.83
C TRP A 196 10.57 1.02 -18.45
N LEU A 197 11.11 0.72 -19.63
CA LEU A 197 10.84 -0.53 -20.32
C LEU A 197 11.27 -1.75 -19.51
N ARG A 198 12.46 -1.69 -18.87
CA ARG A 198 12.94 -2.76 -17.99
C ARG A 198 11.98 -3.03 -16.85
N VAL A 199 11.45 -1.97 -16.22
CA VAL A 199 10.45 -2.09 -15.13
C VAL A 199 9.15 -2.70 -15.64
N GLN A 200 8.63 -2.26 -16.81
CA GLN A 200 7.39 -2.82 -17.36
C GLN A 200 7.54 -4.30 -17.70
N LEU A 201 8.65 -4.69 -18.34
CA LEU A 201 8.91 -6.10 -18.65
C LEU A 201 9.05 -6.96 -17.40
N ALA A 202 9.72 -6.45 -16.37
CA ALA A 202 9.82 -7.14 -15.08
C ALA A 202 8.44 -7.32 -14.43
N ASN A 203 7.63 -6.26 -14.37
CA ASN A 203 6.28 -6.31 -13.81
C ASN A 203 5.39 -7.30 -14.59
N LEU A 204 5.44 -7.27 -15.94
CA LEU A 204 4.69 -8.20 -16.78
C LEU A 204 5.12 -9.65 -16.55
N THR A 205 6.42 -9.90 -16.44
CA THR A 205 6.96 -11.23 -16.16
C THR A 205 6.43 -11.78 -14.83
N ILE A 206 6.52 -10.97 -13.76
CA ILE A 206 6.01 -11.36 -12.43
C ILE A 206 4.50 -11.57 -12.47
N PHE A 207 3.75 -10.74 -13.17
CA PHE A 207 2.31 -10.90 -13.32
C PHE A 207 1.94 -12.21 -14.05
N ILE A 208 2.64 -12.57 -15.11
CA ILE A 208 2.46 -13.86 -15.81
C ILE A 208 2.81 -15.01 -14.88
N MET A 209 3.92 -14.92 -14.13
CA MET A 209 4.30 -15.95 -13.16
C MET A 209 3.24 -16.12 -12.06
N TYR A 210 2.65 -15.02 -11.58
CA TYR A 210 1.55 -15.04 -10.62
C TYR A 210 0.33 -15.79 -11.17
N LEU A 211 -0.11 -15.45 -12.38
CA LEU A 211 -1.24 -16.12 -13.04
C LEU A 211 -0.99 -17.61 -13.31
N SER A 212 0.28 -17.98 -13.49
CA SER A 212 0.70 -19.38 -13.69
C SER A 212 0.90 -20.15 -12.39
N GLY A 213 0.59 -19.57 -11.21
CA GLY A 213 0.73 -20.21 -9.92
C GLY A 213 2.17 -20.48 -9.46
N VAL A 214 3.15 -19.70 -9.97
CA VAL A 214 4.55 -19.81 -9.55
C VAL A 214 4.68 -19.38 -8.08
N PRO A 215 5.42 -20.14 -7.23
CA PRO A 215 5.59 -19.79 -5.82
C PRO A 215 6.13 -18.37 -5.61
N PRO A 216 5.58 -17.60 -4.65
CA PRO A 216 5.95 -16.20 -4.40
C PRO A 216 7.45 -15.96 -4.17
N GLN A 217 8.12 -16.88 -3.46
CA GLN A 217 9.57 -16.81 -3.20
C GLN A 217 10.39 -16.89 -4.50
N LYS A 218 9.92 -17.67 -5.49
CA LYS A 218 10.56 -17.76 -6.81
C LYS A 218 10.33 -16.47 -7.58
N MET A 219 9.12 -15.92 -7.55
CA MET A 219 8.81 -14.63 -8.17
C MET A 219 9.68 -13.51 -7.59
N ALA A 220 9.82 -13.42 -6.26
CA ALA A 220 10.64 -12.42 -5.60
C ALA A 220 12.13 -12.52 -6.00
N ARG A 221 12.67 -13.74 -6.08
CA ARG A 221 14.04 -13.96 -6.57
C ARG A 221 14.23 -13.51 -8.01
N TYR A 222 13.26 -13.77 -8.88
CA TYR A 222 13.29 -13.31 -10.27
C TYR A 222 13.20 -11.78 -10.36
N TYR A 223 12.31 -11.16 -9.61
CA TYR A 223 12.15 -9.70 -9.60
C TYR A 223 13.44 -8.98 -9.20
N LYS A 224 14.13 -9.49 -8.14
CA LYS A 224 15.43 -8.98 -7.71
C LYS A 224 16.55 -9.13 -8.75
N LYS A 225 16.46 -10.15 -9.63
CA LYS A 225 17.43 -10.32 -10.74
C LYS A 225 17.12 -9.41 -11.92
N LEU A 226 15.85 -9.09 -12.13
CA LEU A 226 15.43 -8.26 -13.25
C LEU A 226 15.64 -6.76 -13.00
N LEU A 227 15.59 -6.33 -11.75
CA LEU A 227 15.67 -4.92 -11.37
C LEU A 227 16.76 -4.68 -10.32
N ASP A 228 17.51 -3.59 -10.53
CA ASP A 228 18.39 -3.02 -9.51
C ASP A 228 17.51 -2.26 -8.50
N TYR A 229 16.89 -3.01 -7.57
CA TYR A 229 15.95 -2.48 -6.60
C TYR A 229 16.10 -3.22 -5.26
N ARG A 230 16.02 -2.46 -4.16
CA ARG A 230 16.17 -2.95 -2.78
C ARG A 230 14.99 -3.77 -2.31
#